data_cc34b6909b453d1bed3a3f24b906b71d
#
_entry.id   cc34b6909b453d1bed3a3f24b906b71d
#
_cell.length_a   1.000
_cell.length_b   1.000
_cell.length_c   1.000
_cell.angle_alpha   90.00
_cell.angle_beta   90.00
_cell.angle_gamma   90.00
#
_symmetry.space_group_name_H-M   'P 1'
#
loop_
_entity.id
_entity.type
_entity.pdbx_description
1 polymer ?
#
loop_
_entity_poly.entity_id
_entity_poly.type
_entity_poly.pdbx_seq_one_letter_code
_entity_poly.pdbx_strand_id
1 'polypeptide(L)'
;MSNFAPIMFAGLIVFLLLGFPVAFSLGACGLFFGFVGIELGLLPEALMQALPLRIFGIMQNETLLAIPFFTLMGLILERSGMAEDLLETIGQVFGPMRGGLAFAVIFVGALLAATTGVVAASVISMGLISLPIMLRYGYDRRLATGIIAASGTLAQIIPPSLVLIIMADQLGRSVGDMYKGAFVPGFILTGLYVGYVALVAVVFPKRAPALPPEARAYRESNGSSGYPSLVVLMAISTLVAVFLARHMADIHTWLEGHEVTSVPTDEKIVAALCGAVVVAFLIAAGNRALKLGLLSKLAERVTFVLIPPLLLIFLVLGTIFLGIATPTEGVAMGAVGAMIMAILRGKLNMSLMKQALNATLKLSSFVMFILVGATVFSLVFQGVDGPRWVEHLLTQLPGGQVGFLIAVNIMIFFLAFFLDFFELSFIVIPLLGPVADKLGIDLIWFGVLLAVNMQTSFMHPPFGFALFYLRSVAPDKEYTDKVTGQRIPPVTTMQIYWGSVPFVCIQLIMVALLIFFPGLVTGGLDKVEKVDMDKVTNMLENMPSQDYSAPPMPPGFGAPSSDTAAPATPGEGASAPDGSAPAAQQEGAAAPDPMQAVQDALKQENK
;
A
#
# COMPACT_ATOMS: atom_id res chain seq x y z
N MET A 1 13.04 -1.46 -37.08
CA MET A 1 12.32 -1.28 -35.80
C MET A 1 12.21 -2.57 -34.96
N SER A 2 11.99 -3.76 -35.53
CA SER A 2 11.68 -4.99 -34.77
C SER A 2 12.70 -5.44 -33.71
N ASN A 3 13.98 -5.08 -33.82
CA ASN A 3 15.02 -5.55 -32.88
C ASN A 3 15.54 -4.46 -31.92
N PHE A 4 15.11 -3.21 -32.03
CA PHE A 4 15.66 -2.12 -31.24
C PHE A 4 15.13 -2.16 -29.78
N ALA A 5 13.84 -2.40 -29.60
CA ALA A 5 13.23 -2.53 -28.28
C ALA A 5 13.81 -3.69 -27.45
N PRO A 6 14.00 -4.93 -28.01
CA PRO A 6 14.70 -6.02 -27.33
C PRO A 6 16.13 -5.66 -26.91
N ILE A 7 16.90 -4.98 -27.79
CA ILE A 7 18.29 -4.57 -27.52
C ILE A 7 18.31 -3.54 -26.38
N MET A 8 17.41 -2.56 -26.40
CA MET A 8 17.26 -1.57 -25.34
C MET A 8 16.93 -2.23 -24.00
N PHE A 9 16.01 -3.20 -23.98
CA PHE A 9 15.66 -3.93 -22.77
C PHE A 9 16.83 -4.80 -22.26
N ALA A 10 17.53 -5.49 -23.15
CA ALA A 10 18.74 -6.25 -22.80
C ALA A 10 19.85 -5.32 -22.26
N GLY A 11 20.03 -4.14 -22.87
CA GLY A 11 20.95 -3.11 -22.38
C GLY A 11 20.62 -2.67 -20.97
N LEU A 12 19.35 -2.45 -20.64
CA LEU A 12 18.89 -2.13 -19.28
C LEU A 12 19.29 -3.23 -18.29
N ILE A 13 19.04 -4.49 -18.63
CA ILE A 13 19.41 -5.63 -17.77
C ILE A 13 20.92 -5.63 -17.51
N VAL A 14 21.74 -5.39 -18.52
CA VAL A 14 23.21 -5.31 -18.37
C VAL A 14 23.61 -4.19 -17.42
N PHE A 15 23.04 -2.99 -17.57
CA PHE A 15 23.31 -1.86 -16.65
C PHE A 15 22.94 -2.19 -15.21
N LEU A 16 21.78 -2.85 -15.00
CA LEU A 16 21.33 -3.27 -13.68
C LEU A 16 22.25 -4.32 -13.05
N LEU A 17 22.72 -5.29 -13.84
CA LEU A 17 23.63 -6.34 -13.37
C LEU A 17 25.03 -5.82 -13.06
N LEU A 18 25.44 -4.71 -13.65
CA LEU A 18 26.70 -4.01 -13.31
C LEU A 18 26.66 -3.33 -11.93
N GLY A 19 25.49 -3.28 -11.27
CA GLY A 19 25.34 -2.76 -9.91
C GLY A 19 25.27 -1.23 -9.82
N PHE A 20 25.01 -0.54 -10.92
CA PHE A 20 24.74 0.90 -10.88
C PHE A 20 23.37 1.17 -10.24
N PRO A 21 23.17 2.29 -9.53
CA PRO A 21 21.86 2.66 -9.00
C PRO A 21 20.81 2.72 -10.11
N VAL A 22 19.66 2.08 -9.87
CA VAL A 22 18.63 1.81 -10.89
C VAL A 22 18.12 3.06 -11.57
N ALA A 23 17.89 4.14 -10.83
CA ALA A 23 17.46 5.42 -11.40
C ALA A 23 18.42 5.95 -12.47
N PHE A 24 19.73 5.85 -12.22
CA PHE A 24 20.76 6.24 -13.20
C PHE A 24 20.84 5.27 -14.37
N SER A 25 20.71 3.97 -14.11
CA SER A 25 20.71 2.94 -15.15
C SER A 25 19.55 3.13 -16.13
N LEU A 26 18.36 3.40 -15.62
CA LEU A 26 17.16 3.69 -16.43
C LEU A 26 17.33 4.97 -17.24
N GLY A 27 17.75 6.07 -16.58
CA GLY A 27 17.97 7.34 -17.25
C GLY A 27 19.05 7.26 -18.31
N ALA A 28 20.20 6.66 -17.99
CA ALA A 28 21.32 6.51 -18.92
C ALA A 28 20.95 5.61 -20.11
N CYS A 29 20.29 4.46 -19.86
CA CYS A 29 19.82 3.57 -20.91
C CYS A 29 18.81 4.29 -21.82
N GLY A 30 17.82 4.97 -21.24
CA GLY A 30 16.83 5.75 -21.99
C GLY A 30 17.47 6.83 -22.85
N LEU A 31 18.38 7.64 -22.30
CA LEU A 31 19.07 8.69 -23.06
C LEU A 31 19.96 8.11 -24.15
N PHE A 32 20.78 7.10 -23.83
CA PHE A 32 21.69 6.47 -24.79
C PHE A 32 20.92 5.91 -26.00
N PHE A 33 19.92 5.07 -25.76
CA PHE A 33 19.11 4.50 -26.84
C PHE A 33 18.21 5.54 -27.51
N GLY A 34 17.81 6.59 -26.79
CA GLY A 34 17.08 7.72 -27.34
C GLY A 34 17.91 8.45 -28.40
N PHE A 35 19.14 8.84 -28.08
CA PHE A 35 20.05 9.49 -29.02
C PHE A 35 20.44 8.58 -30.20
N VAL A 36 20.78 7.32 -29.92
CA VAL A 36 21.08 6.34 -30.98
C VAL A 36 19.85 6.15 -31.90
N GLY A 37 18.64 6.09 -31.33
CA GLY A 37 17.42 5.96 -32.11
C GLY A 37 17.12 7.16 -33.01
N ILE A 38 17.44 8.38 -32.55
CA ILE A 38 17.32 9.62 -33.34
C ILE A 38 18.33 9.60 -34.48
N GLU A 39 19.61 9.32 -34.21
CA GLU A 39 20.67 9.25 -35.23
C GLU A 39 20.40 8.18 -36.31
N LEU A 40 19.78 7.07 -35.92
CA LEU A 40 19.36 6.02 -36.86
C LEU A 40 18.05 6.32 -37.59
N GLY A 41 17.41 7.48 -37.35
CA GLY A 41 16.12 7.85 -37.93
C GLY A 41 14.93 6.99 -37.47
N LEU A 42 15.09 6.28 -36.34
CA LEU A 42 14.03 5.46 -35.75
C LEU A 42 13.07 6.26 -34.86
N LEU A 43 13.57 7.37 -34.29
CA LEU A 43 12.84 8.24 -33.39
C LEU A 43 12.87 9.69 -33.90
N PRO A 44 11.76 10.44 -33.77
CA PRO A 44 11.77 11.86 -34.05
C PRO A 44 12.51 12.65 -32.96
N GLU A 45 13.27 13.68 -33.34
CA GLU A 45 13.99 14.57 -32.39
C GLU A 45 13.03 15.19 -31.35
N ALA A 46 11.80 15.52 -31.78
CA ALA A 46 10.77 16.08 -30.92
C ALA A 46 10.37 15.17 -29.75
N LEU A 47 10.67 13.86 -29.80
CA LEU A 47 10.32 12.92 -28.73
C LEU A 47 10.94 13.34 -27.39
N MET A 48 12.22 13.76 -27.40
CA MET A 48 12.91 14.15 -26.18
C MET A 48 12.41 15.46 -25.58
N GLN A 49 11.75 16.30 -26.37
CA GLN A 49 11.11 17.53 -25.89
C GLN A 49 9.90 17.27 -24.99
N ALA A 50 9.34 16.05 -25.00
CA ALA A 50 8.25 15.65 -24.12
C ALA A 50 8.74 15.34 -22.68
N LEU A 51 10.05 15.16 -22.45
CA LEU A 51 10.58 14.81 -21.13
C LEU A 51 10.26 15.83 -20.02
N PRO A 52 10.45 17.15 -20.22
CA PRO A 52 10.14 18.13 -19.17
C PRO A 52 8.67 18.08 -18.75
N LEU A 53 7.73 17.93 -19.70
CA LEU A 53 6.31 17.84 -19.42
C LEU A 53 5.96 16.55 -18.64
N ARG A 54 6.56 15.42 -19.00
CA ARG A 54 6.36 14.14 -18.30
C ARG A 54 6.94 14.18 -16.89
N ILE A 55 8.11 14.77 -16.69
CA ILE A 55 8.70 14.96 -15.34
C ILE A 55 7.83 15.90 -14.52
N PHE A 56 7.32 16.97 -15.10
CA PHE A 56 6.38 17.87 -14.44
C PHE A 56 5.09 17.14 -14.01
N GLY A 57 4.58 16.24 -14.85
CA GLY A 57 3.43 15.39 -14.52
C GLY A 57 3.69 14.50 -13.28
N ILE A 58 4.91 13.96 -13.11
CA ILE A 58 5.29 13.23 -11.89
C ILE A 58 5.23 14.15 -10.67
N MET A 59 5.74 15.37 -10.79
CA MET A 59 5.76 16.35 -9.69
C MET A 59 4.37 16.80 -9.28
N GLN A 60 3.39 16.76 -10.18
CA GLN A 60 1.99 17.09 -9.93
C GLN A 60 1.14 15.90 -9.47
N ASN A 61 1.69 14.68 -9.44
CA ASN A 61 0.95 13.50 -9.04
C ASN A 61 0.71 13.49 -7.52
N GLU A 62 -0.51 13.82 -7.12
CA GLU A 62 -0.93 13.89 -5.71
C GLU A 62 -0.86 12.52 -5.02
N THR A 63 -1.08 11.41 -5.72
CA THR A 63 -1.01 10.06 -5.15
C THR A 63 0.38 9.76 -4.58
N LEU A 64 1.43 10.30 -5.21
CA LEU A 64 2.81 10.11 -4.76
C LEU A 64 3.13 10.86 -3.45
N LEU A 65 2.33 11.86 -3.06
CA LEU A 65 2.47 12.53 -1.76
C LEU A 65 2.14 11.59 -0.58
N ALA A 66 1.42 10.49 -0.84
CA ALA A 66 1.21 9.47 0.18
C ALA A 66 2.54 8.85 0.66
N ILE A 67 3.59 8.78 -0.18
CA ILE A 67 4.90 8.19 0.16
C ILE A 67 5.56 8.91 1.35
N PRO A 68 5.78 10.25 1.32
CA PRO A 68 6.35 10.96 2.46
C PRO A 68 5.46 10.89 3.70
N PHE A 69 4.14 10.96 3.59
CA PHE A 69 3.25 10.89 4.73
C PHE A 69 3.26 9.52 5.40
N PHE A 70 3.22 8.43 4.63
CA PHE A 70 3.35 7.07 5.17
C PHE A 70 4.68 6.86 5.87
N THR A 71 5.76 7.29 5.23
CA THR A 71 7.10 7.14 5.81
C THR A 71 7.22 7.92 7.12
N LEU A 72 6.73 9.15 7.15
CA LEU A 72 6.74 9.98 8.35
C LEU A 72 5.90 9.36 9.47
N MET A 73 4.68 8.93 9.15
CA MET A 73 3.78 8.25 10.09
C MET A 73 4.45 7.01 10.69
N GLY A 74 4.96 6.12 9.84
CA GLY A 74 5.59 4.87 10.25
C GLY A 74 6.80 5.09 11.16
N LEU A 75 7.68 6.03 10.81
CA LEU A 75 8.88 6.34 11.60
C LEU A 75 8.57 6.99 12.96
N ILE A 76 7.55 7.84 13.03
CA ILE A 76 7.10 8.43 14.30
C ILE A 76 6.53 7.34 15.20
N LEU A 77 5.69 6.45 14.67
CA LEU A 77 5.10 5.34 15.43
C LEU A 77 6.16 4.37 15.93
N GLU A 78 7.10 3.98 15.07
CA GLU A 78 8.21 3.11 15.44
C GLU A 78 8.98 3.68 16.64
N ARG A 79 9.40 4.94 16.52
CA ARG A 79 10.27 5.57 17.53
C ARG A 79 9.55 6.07 18.76
N SER A 80 8.22 6.09 18.75
CA SER A 80 7.39 6.41 19.95
C SER A 80 7.38 5.31 21.01
N GLY A 81 7.99 4.14 20.75
CA GLY A 81 7.99 2.97 21.64
C GLY A 81 6.66 2.22 21.66
N MET A 82 5.74 2.50 20.73
CA MET A 82 4.42 1.88 20.66
C MET A 82 4.51 0.40 20.28
N ALA A 83 5.44 0.06 19.40
CA ALA A 83 5.71 -1.32 19.00
C ALA A 83 6.18 -2.18 20.17
N GLU A 84 7.02 -1.61 21.06
CA GLU A 84 7.52 -2.28 22.25
C GLU A 84 6.39 -2.59 23.24
N ASP A 85 5.56 -1.60 23.57
CA ASP A 85 4.40 -1.76 24.46
C ASP A 85 3.40 -2.80 23.93
N LEU A 86 3.14 -2.78 22.60
CA LEU A 86 2.29 -3.76 21.93
C LEU A 86 2.83 -5.17 22.09
N LEU A 87 4.10 -5.37 21.74
CA LEU A 87 4.70 -6.69 21.77
C LEU A 87 4.79 -7.25 23.20
N GLU A 88 5.17 -6.42 24.18
CA GLU A 88 5.19 -6.82 25.58
C GLU A 88 3.79 -7.26 26.02
N THR A 89 2.77 -6.43 25.75
CA THR A 89 1.40 -6.69 26.18
C THR A 89 0.81 -7.92 25.50
N ILE A 90 0.91 -8.01 24.18
CA ILE A 90 0.37 -9.14 23.40
C ILE A 90 1.19 -10.42 23.64
N GLY A 91 2.52 -10.27 23.84
CA GLY A 91 3.38 -11.39 24.25
C GLY A 91 2.96 -12.00 25.58
N GLN A 92 2.44 -11.22 26.53
CA GLN A 92 1.87 -11.72 27.77
C GLN A 92 0.51 -12.41 27.55
N VAL A 93 -0.32 -11.90 26.65
CA VAL A 93 -1.61 -12.52 26.29
C VAL A 93 -1.42 -13.91 25.70
N PHE A 94 -0.55 -14.06 24.72
CA PHE A 94 -0.30 -15.36 24.09
C PHE A 94 0.73 -16.21 24.84
N GLY A 95 1.50 -15.63 25.75
CA GLY A 95 2.64 -16.26 26.42
C GLY A 95 2.40 -17.64 27.05
N PRO A 96 1.24 -17.92 27.67
CA PRO A 96 0.95 -19.24 28.23
C PRO A 96 0.87 -20.37 27.22
N MET A 97 0.63 -20.05 25.94
CA MET A 97 0.50 -21.04 24.87
C MET A 97 1.89 -21.37 24.27
N ARG A 98 2.07 -22.61 23.80
CA ARG A 98 3.23 -22.96 22.97
C ARG A 98 3.20 -22.17 21.69
N GLY A 99 4.32 -21.59 21.30
CA GLY A 99 4.37 -20.66 20.16
C GLY A 99 3.83 -19.25 20.47
N GLY A 100 3.43 -18.97 21.72
CA GLY A 100 2.73 -17.73 22.08
C GLY A 100 3.46 -16.45 21.69
N LEU A 101 4.78 -16.37 21.93
CA LEU A 101 5.56 -15.22 21.48
C LEU A 101 5.60 -15.09 19.95
N ALA A 102 5.63 -16.21 19.22
CA ALA A 102 5.59 -16.19 17.77
C ALA A 102 4.24 -15.69 17.23
N PHE A 103 3.13 -16.11 17.84
CA PHE A 103 1.80 -15.57 17.54
C PHE A 103 1.72 -14.07 17.83
N ALA A 104 2.28 -13.64 18.98
CA ALA A 104 2.34 -12.23 19.33
C ALA A 104 3.11 -11.42 18.28
N VAL A 105 4.24 -11.93 17.80
CA VAL A 105 5.07 -11.28 16.76
C VAL A 105 4.29 -11.15 15.45
N ILE A 106 3.57 -12.19 15.01
CA ILE A 106 2.75 -12.11 13.79
C ILE A 106 1.62 -11.09 13.97
N PHE A 107 0.90 -11.15 15.08
CA PHE A 107 -0.22 -10.24 15.37
C PHE A 107 0.24 -8.77 15.44
N VAL A 108 1.29 -8.51 16.21
CA VAL A 108 1.84 -7.15 16.34
C VAL A 108 2.48 -6.70 15.03
N GLY A 109 3.15 -7.61 14.30
CA GLY A 109 3.68 -7.34 12.98
C GLY A 109 2.59 -6.94 11.97
N ALA A 110 1.47 -7.67 11.94
CA ALA A 110 0.32 -7.32 11.10
C ALA A 110 -0.29 -5.96 11.48
N LEU A 111 -0.40 -5.66 12.77
CA LEU A 111 -0.91 -4.37 13.27
C LEU A 111 0.04 -3.21 12.94
N LEU A 112 1.34 -3.42 13.15
CA LEU A 112 2.35 -2.43 12.76
C LEU A 112 2.43 -2.26 11.24
N ALA A 113 2.28 -3.35 10.49
CA ALA A 113 2.19 -3.34 9.04
C ALA A 113 1.11 -2.37 8.56
N ALA A 114 -0.09 -2.47 9.12
CA ALA A 114 -1.22 -1.61 8.81
C ALA A 114 -1.02 -0.14 9.25
N THR A 115 -0.06 0.14 10.13
CA THR A 115 0.19 1.51 10.62
C THR A 115 1.45 2.14 10.03
N THR A 116 2.46 1.34 9.66
CA THR A 116 3.76 1.88 9.22
C THR A 116 3.94 1.87 7.70
N GLY A 117 3.36 0.88 7.00
CA GLY A 117 3.51 0.71 5.55
C GLY A 117 4.95 0.52 5.05
N VAL A 118 5.95 0.47 5.95
CA VAL A 118 7.39 0.40 5.62
C VAL A 118 8.04 -0.82 6.25
N VAL A 119 8.52 -1.74 5.40
CA VAL A 119 9.13 -3.03 5.84
C VAL A 119 10.35 -2.84 6.72
N ALA A 120 11.24 -1.91 6.36
CA ALA A 120 12.48 -1.65 7.10
C ALA A 120 12.21 -1.33 8.57
N ALA A 121 11.29 -0.40 8.82
CA ALA A 121 10.90 0.05 10.15
C ALA A 121 10.33 -1.13 10.96
N SER A 122 9.39 -1.87 10.38
CA SER A 122 8.74 -3.01 11.03
C SER A 122 9.74 -4.12 11.39
N VAL A 123 10.61 -4.52 10.44
CA VAL A 123 11.58 -5.60 10.67
C VAL A 123 12.63 -5.23 11.72
N ILE A 124 13.17 -3.99 11.64
CA ILE A 124 14.17 -3.51 12.61
C ILE A 124 13.56 -3.44 14.02
N SER A 125 12.40 -2.80 14.18
CA SER A 125 11.72 -2.70 15.48
C SER A 125 11.41 -4.06 16.06
N MET A 126 10.79 -4.94 15.26
CA MET A 126 10.47 -6.29 15.70
C MET A 126 11.73 -7.11 15.99
N GLY A 127 12.80 -6.93 15.23
CA GLY A 127 14.09 -7.58 15.45
C GLY A 127 14.73 -7.16 16.75
N LEU A 128 14.76 -5.87 17.07
CA LEU A 128 15.35 -5.33 18.29
C LEU A 128 14.58 -5.76 19.54
N ILE A 129 13.24 -5.84 19.47
CA ILE A 129 12.39 -6.11 20.63
C ILE A 129 12.12 -7.61 20.78
N SER A 130 11.67 -8.28 19.69
CA SER A 130 11.19 -9.65 19.75
C SER A 130 12.32 -10.68 19.79
N LEU A 131 13.37 -10.47 18.98
CA LEU A 131 14.42 -11.48 18.83
C LEU A 131 15.14 -11.79 20.14
N PRO A 132 15.60 -10.81 20.94
CA PRO A 132 16.22 -11.09 22.24
C PRO A 132 15.28 -11.84 23.18
N ILE A 133 13.99 -11.50 23.21
CA ILE A 133 12.99 -12.15 24.06
C ILE A 133 12.77 -13.60 23.61
N MET A 134 12.59 -13.84 22.31
CA MET A 134 12.42 -15.19 21.79
C MET A 134 13.64 -16.07 22.07
N LEU A 135 14.86 -15.55 21.86
CA LEU A 135 16.11 -16.27 22.14
C LEU A 135 16.28 -16.58 23.63
N ARG A 136 15.93 -15.64 24.50
CA ARG A 136 15.94 -15.81 25.96
C ARG A 136 15.11 -17.00 26.44
N TYR A 137 13.94 -17.18 25.83
CA TYR A 137 13.01 -18.25 26.20
C TYR A 137 13.16 -19.51 25.32
N GLY A 138 14.27 -19.65 24.59
CA GLY A 138 14.66 -20.89 23.94
C GLY A 138 13.98 -21.17 22.60
N TYR A 139 13.45 -20.15 21.91
CA TYR A 139 12.95 -20.33 20.56
C TYR A 139 14.07 -20.72 19.59
N ASP A 140 13.74 -21.58 18.63
CA ASP A 140 14.65 -21.88 17.51
C ASP A 140 14.99 -20.60 16.74
N ARG A 141 16.29 -20.37 16.48
CA ARG A 141 16.76 -19.13 15.83
C ARG A 141 16.24 -18.95 14.43
N ARG A 142 16.10 -20.04 13.67
CA ARG A 142 15.55 -20.00 12.31
C ARG A 142 14.06 -19.59 12.36
N LEU A 143 13.31 -20.21 13.27
CA LEU A 143 11.91 -19.88 13.45
C LEU A 143 11.73 -18.42 13.88
N ALA A 144 12.47 -17.95 14.88
CA ALA A 144 12.38 -16.59 15.39
C ALA A 144 12.71 -15.55 14.32
N THR A 145 13.82 -15.75 13.60
CA THR A 145 14.23 -14.81 12.53
C THR A 145 13.28 -14.82 11.34
N GLY A 146 12.79 -16.00 10.92
CA GLY A 146 11.84 -16.12 9.83
C GLY A 146 10.51 -15.44 10.13
N ILE A 147 9.95 -15.63 11.35
CA ILE A 147 8.71 -15.00 11.77
C ILE A 147 8.85 -13.47 11.80
N ILE A 148 9.93 -12.95 12.35
CA ILE A 148 10.17 -11.50 12.45
C ILE A 148 10.26 -10.89 11.04
N ALA A 149 11.03 -11.50 10.14
CA ALA A 149 11.15 -11.03 8.77
C ALA A 149 9.79 -11.09 8.05
N ALA A 150 9.08 -12.23 8.13
CA ALA A 150 7.80 -12.43 7.47
C ALA A 150 6.70 -11.50 8.00
N SER A 151 6.60 -11.33 9.33
CA SER A 151 5.60 -10.42 9.91
C SER A 151 5.86 -8.96 9.55
N GLY A 152 7.13 -8.54 9.43
CA GLY A 152 7.47 -7.20 8.96
C GLY A 152 7.13 -6.96 7.49
N THR A 153 7.18 -8.00 6.63
CA THR A 153 6.81 -7.86 5.21
C THR A 153 5.30 -7.80 4.96
N LEU A 154 4.46 -8.14 5.95
CA LEU A 154 3.00 -7.95 5.85
C LEU A 154 2.60 -6.50 5.58
N ALA A 155 3.47 -5.53 5.90
CA ALA A 155 3.28 -4.11 5.61
C ALA A 155 3.04 -3.79 4.12
N GLN A 156 3.34 -4.72 3.23
CA GLN A 156 3.15 -4.53 1.80
C GLN A 156 1.76 -4.89 1.32
N ILE A 157 1.09 -5.83 1.98
CA ILE A 157 -0.20 -6.35 1.51
C ILE A 157 -1.37 -5.98 2.41
N ILE A 158 -1.14 -5.76 3.71
CA ILE A 158 -2.21 -5.34 4.62
C ILE A 158 -2.49 -3.85 4.45
N PRO A 159 -3.71 -3.44 4.05
CA PRO A 159 -4.07 -2.03 3.97
C PRO A 159 -4.05 -1.32 5.35
N PRO A 160 -3.66 -0.03 5.39
CA PRO A 160 -3.14 0.79 4.32
C PRO A 160 -1.67 0.47 4.01
N SER A 161 -1.34 0.27 2.73
CA SER A 161 -0.02 -0.13 2.26
C SER A 161 0.50 0.80 1.18
N LEU A 162 1.77 1.21 1.30
CA LEU A 162 2.45 2.02 0.29
C LEU A 162 2.57 1.27 -1.05
N VAL A 163 2.80 -0.04 -1.00
CA VAL A 163 2.89 -0.89 -2.19
C VAL A 163 1.62 -0.84 -3.01
N LEU A 164 0.47 -0.99 -2.35
CA LEU A 164 -0.83 -0.98 -3.03
C LEU A 164 -1.18 0.38 -3.63
N ILE A 165 -0.73 1.49 -3.03
CA ILE A 165 -0.89 2.83 -3.62
C ILE A 165 -0.13 2.92 -4.94
N ILE A 166 1.14 2.50 -4.93
CA ILE A 166 1.97 2.55 -6.12
C ILE A 166 1.43 1.61 -7.21
N MET A 167 0.96 0.42 -6.83
CA MET A 167 0.34 -0.51 -7.77
C MET A 167 -0.94 0.09 -8.40
N ALA A 168 -1.77 0.74 -7.60
CA ALA A 168 -2.97 1.43 -8.06
C ALA A 168 -2.62 2.55 -9.04
N ASP A 169 -1.64 3.40 -8.69
CA ASP A 169 -1.14 4.49 -9.53
C ASP A 169 -0.62 3.97 -10.88
N GLN A 170 0.25 2.95 -10.85
CA GLN A 170 0.86 2.39 -12.07
C GLN A 170 -0.12 1.64 -12.97
N LEU A 171 -1.18 1.08 -12.41
CA LEU A 171 -2.25 0.40 -13.16
C LEU A 171 -3.43 1.32 -13.51
N GLY A 172 -3.38 2.60 -13.08
CA GLY A 172 -4.46 3.57 -13.31
C GLY A 172 -5.78 3.15 -12.67
N ARG A 173 -5.73 2.59 -11.45
CA ARG A 173 -6.89 2.10 -10.69
C ARG A 173 -7.05 2.85 -9.37
N SER A 174 -8.26 2.80 -8.80
CA SER A 174 -8.55 3.38 -7.50
C SER A 174 -7.71 2.73 -6.40
N VAL A 175 -7.06 3.55 -5.56
CA VAL A 175 -6.35 3.06 -4.38
C VAL A 175 -7.31 2.42 -3.37
N GLY A 176 -8.52 2.97 -3.23
CA GLY A 176 -9.57 2.40 -2.38
C GLY A 176 -9.95 0.98 -2.80
N ASP A 177 -10.16 0.76 -4.10
CA ASP A 177 -10.49 -0.57 -4.63
C ASP A 177 -9.31 -1.53 -4.52
N MET A 178 -8.08 -1.04 -4.73
CA MET A 178 -6.88 -1.84 -4.50
C MET A 178 -6.77 -2.29 -3.04
N TYR A 179 -7.11 -1.42 -2.08
CA TYR A 179 -7.17 -1.76 -0.66
C TYR A 179 -8.28 -2.77 -0.36
N LYS A 180 -9.51 -2.57 -0.90
CA LYS A 180 -10.62 -3.53 -0.76
C LYS A 180 -10.21 -4.91 -1.28
N GLY A 181 -9.59 -4.97 -2.46
CA GLY A 181 -9.13 -6.21 -3.08
C GLY A 181 -8.01 -6.91 -2.30
N ALA A 182 -7.13 -6.17 -1.65
CA ALA A 182 -6.01 -6.72 -0.87
C ALA A 182 -6.39 -7.17 0.54
N PHE A 183 -7.56 -6.75 1.05
CA PHE A 183 -7.95 -7.00 2.44
C PHE A 183 -8.04 -8.49 2.76
N VAL A 184 -8.81 -9.25 1.98
CA VAL A 184 -8.97 -10.70 2.18
C VAL A 184 -7.65 -11.45 1.98
N PRO A 185 -6.89 -11.24 0.89
CA PRO A 185 -5.56 -11.83 0.70
C PRO A 185 -4.59 -11.57 1.86
N GLY A 186 -4.53 -10.34 2.38
CA GLY A 186 -3.67 -9.98 3.50
C GLY A 186 -3.98 -10.77 4.78
N PHE A 187 -5.27 -10.93 5.10
CA PHE A 187 -5.69 -11.73 6.25
C PHE A 187 -5.46 -13.24 6.05
N ILE A 188 -5.68 -13.77 4.84
CA ILE A 188 -5.38 -15.18 4.53
C ILE A 188 -3.88 -15.44 4.69
N LEU A 189 -3.03 -14.57 4.15
CA LEU A 189 -1.57 -14.71 4.29
C LEU A 189 -1.14 -14.68 5.76
N THR A 190 -1.69 -13.75 6.55
CA THR A 190 -1.45 -13.69 7.99
C THR A 190 -1.92 -14.98 8.68
N GLY A 191 -3.09 -15.49 8.30
CA GLY A 191 -3.62 -16.77 8.79
C GLY A 191 -2.73 -17.96 8.45
N LEU A 192 -2.14 -17.99 7.25
CA LEU A 192 -1.18 -19.02 6.84
C LEU A 192 0.10 -18.97 7.68
N TYR A 193 0.60 -17.77 8.00
CA TYR A 193 1.74 -17.63 8.91
C TYR A 193 1.42 -18.13 10.32
N VAL A 194 0.24 -17.78 10.86
CA VAL A 194 -0.26 -18.30 12.14
C VAL A 194 -0.39 -19.82 12.08
N GLY A 195 -0.96 -20.36 11.01
CA GLY A 195 -1.09 -21.81 10.78
C GLY A 195 0.26 -22.53 10.76
N TYR A 196 1.27 -21.96 10.11
CA TYR A 196 2.62 -22.52 10.12
C TYR A 196 3.24 -22.53 11.52
N VAL A 197 3.10 -21.44 12.28
CA VAL A 197 3.57 -21.38 13.66
C VAL A 197 2.83 -22.39 14.54
N ALA A 198 1.52 -22.52 14.38
CA ALA A 198 0.72 -23.52 15.10
C ALA A 198 1.20 -24.94 14.79
N LEU A 199 1.44 -25.24 13.50
CA LEU A 199 1.99 -26.52 13.08
C LEU A 199 3.35 -26.81 13.76
N VAL A 200 4.26 -25.82 13.74
CA VAL A 200 5.59 -25.96 14.40
C VAL A 200 5.44 -26.13 15.91
N ALA A 201 4.54 -25.39 16.56
CA ALA A 201 4.31 -25.47 18.00
C ALA A 201 3.73 -26.83 18.45
N VAL A 202 2.94 -27.49 17.57
CA VAL A 202 2.37 -28.82 17.82
C VAL A 202 3.38 -29.93 17.52
N VAL A 203 4.00 -29.87 16.33
CA VAL A 203 4.89 -30.95 15.83
C VAL A 203 6.27 -30.89 16.48
N PHE A 204 6.80 -29.68 16.70
CA PHE A 204 8.12 -29.43 17.27
C PHE A 204 8.07 -28.52 18.50
N PRO A 205 7.43 -28.93 19.60
CA PRO A 205 7.17 -28.07 20.76
C PRO A 205 8.43 -27.47 21.41
N LYS A 206 9.58 -28.11 21.22
CA LYS A 206 10.87 -27.60 21.72
C LYS A 206 11.38 -26.38 20.93
N ARG A 207 10.92 -26.17 19.68
CA ARG A 207 11.32 -25.03 18.85
C ARG A 207 10.53 -23.76 19.14
N ALA A 208 9.34 -23.90 19.73
CA ALA A 208 8.43 -22.80 20.05
C ALA A 208 7.84 -22.98 21.47
N PRO A 209 8.66 -22.84 22.52
CA PRO A 209 8.22 -23.07 23.89
C PRO A 209 7.20 -22.01 24.36
N ALA A 210 6.42 -22.35 25.39
CA ALA A 210 5.58 -21.39 26.09
C ALA A 210 6.41 -20.51 27.02
N LEU A 211 5.90 -19.32 27.32
CA LEU A 211 6.51 -18.42 28.29
C LEU A 211 6.43 -19.05 29.69
N PRO A 212 7.56 -19.17 30.43
CA PRO A 212 7.55 -19.75 31.76
C PRO A 212 6.72 -18.90 32.73
N PRO A 213 6.14 -19.53 33.79
CA PRO A 213 5.25 -18.83 34.72
C PRO A 213 5.88 -17.62 35.40
N GLU A 214 7.20 -17.66 35.64
CA GLU A 214 7.97 -16.58 36.27
C GLU A 214 8.08 -15.34 35.41
N ALA A 215 8.00 -15.50 34.08
CA ALA A 215 8.08 -14.43 33.09
C ALA A 215 6.73 -13.75 32.82
N ARG A 216 5.65 -14.23 33.45
CA ARG A 216 4.30 -13.66 33.28
C ARG A 216 4.10 -12.49 34.23
N ALA A 217 4.16 -11.26 33.69
CA ALA A 217 4.13 -10.04 34.49
C ALA A 217 2.73 -9.69 35.04
N TYR A 218 1.65 -10.05 34.30
CA TYR A 218 0.30 -9.66 34.68
C TYR A 218 -0.44 -10.79 35.39
N ARG A 219 -0.34 -10.76 36.73
CA ARG A 219 -1.15 -11.58 37.65
C ARG A 219 -2.02 -10.66 38.49
N GLU A 220 -3.28 -11.03 38.65
CA GLU A 220 -4.20 -10.34 39.53
C GLU A 220 -3.85 -10.62 41.00
N SER A 221 -4.24 -9.71 41.91
CA SER A 221 -4.03 -9.86 43.36
C SER A 221 -4.72 -11.09 43.94
N ASN A 222 -5.77 -11.60 43.27
CA ASN A 222 -6.48 -12.83 43.61
C ASN A 222 -5.88 -14.11 42.98
N GLY A 223 -4.71 -13.99 42.29
CA GLY A 223 -4.06 -15.11 41.61
C GLY A 223 -4.68 -15.50 40.26
N SER A 224 -5.73 -14.84 39.83
CA SER A 224 -6.38 -15.13 38.52
C SER A 224 -5.51 -14.67 37.36
N SER A 225 -5.71 -15.30 36.20
CA SER A 225 -4.95 -14.98 34.98
C SER A 225 -5.43 -13.70 34.26
N GLY A 226 -6.54 -13.11 34.69
CA GLY A 226 -7.16 -11.93 34.03
C GLY A 226 -7.83 -12.18 32.67
N TYR A 227 -7.74 -13.40 32.11
CA TYR A 227 -8.35 -13.75 30.83
C TYR A 227 -9.87 -13.67 30.80
N PRO A 228 -10.62 -14.10 31.85
CA PRO A 228 -12.09 -14.04 31.81
C PRO A 228 -12.59 -12.62 31.54
N SER A 229 -11.98 -11.63 32.19
CA SER A 229 -12.33 -10.21 31.98
C SER A 229 -12.04 -9.74 30.55
N LEU A 230 -10.92 -10.16 29.97
CA LEU A 230 -10.57 -9.86 28.58
C LEU A 230 -11.57 -10.49 27.61
N VAL A 231 -11.94 -11.76 27.82
CA VAL A 231 -12.94 -12.47 26.99
C VAL A 231 -14.31 -11.79 27.06
N VAL A 232 -14.74 -11.38 28.26
CA VAL A 232 -16.01 -10.65 28.44
C VAL A 232 -15.98 -9.31 27.70
N LEU A 233 -14.88 -8.56 27.82
CA LEU A 233 -14.73 -7.28 27.10
C LEU A 233 -14.75 -7.49 25.57
N MET A 234 -14.06 -8.50 25.07
CA MET A 234 -14.09 -8.86 23.65
C MET A 234 -15.50 -9.27 23.19
N ALA A 235 -16.21 -10.07 24.01
CA ALA A 235 -17.58 -10.47 23.69
C ALA A 235 -18.52 -9.26 23.62
N ILE A 236 -18.45 -8.33 24.57
CA ILE A 236 -19.23 -7.10 24.54
C ILE A 236 -18.91 -6.27 23.29
N SER A 237 -17.64 -6.06 23.00
CA SER A 237 -17.20 -5.32 21.82
C SER A 237 -17.68 -5.96 20.52
N THR A 238 -17.62 -7.30 20.43
CA THR A 238 -18.12 -8.04 19.25
C THR A 238 -19.65 -7.93 19.13
N LEU A 239 -20.38 -7.99 20.23
CA LEU A 239 -21.85 -7.80 20.21
C LEU A 239 -22.21 -6.41 19.71
N VAL A 240 -21.50 -5.37 20.15
CA VAL A 240 -21.69 -4.00 19.66
C VAL A 240 -21.35 -3.88 18.17
N ALA A 241 -20.26 -4.49 17.72
CA ALA A 241 -19.91 -4.52 16.30
C ALA A 241 -21.01 -5.17 15.45
N VAL A 242 -21.51 -6.32 15.86
CA VAL A 242 -22.61 -7.03 15.17
C VAL A 242 -23.90 -6.23 15.19
N PHE A 243 -24.22 -5.59 16.31
CA PHE A 243 -25.39 -4.72 16.44
C PHE A 243 -25.30 -3.53 15.46
N LEU A 244 -24.18 -2.81 15.44
CA LEU A 244 -23.99 -1.69 14.52
C LEU A 244 -24.03 -2.13 13.06
N ALA A 245 -23.34 -3.22 12.70
CA ALA A 245 -23.35 -3.74 11.34
C ALA A 245 -24.77 -4.12 10.85
N ARG A 246 -25.64 -4.61 11.74
CA ARG A 246 -27.01 -4.98 11.38
C ARG A 246 -27.98 -3.80 11.29
N HIS A 247 -27.76 -2.76 12.11
CA HIS A 247 -28.68 -1.61 12.20
C HIS A 247 -28.12 -0.35 11.53
N MET A 248 -27.10 -0.49 10.69
CA MET A 248 -26.44 0.67 10.05
C MET A 248 -27.40 1.43 9.14
N ALA A 249 -28.27 0.73 8.40
CA ALA A 249 -29.29 1.38 7.56
C ALA A 249 -30.29 2.20 8.39
N ASP A 250 -30.72 1.65 9.54
CA ASP A 250 -31.64 2.36 10.45
C ASP A 250 -30.98 3.60 11.06
N ILE A 251 -29.68 3.51 11.37
CA ILE A 251 -28.88 4.61 11.91
C ILE A 251 -28.73 5.74 10.87
N HIS A 252 -28.44 5.40 9.60
CA HIS A 252 -28.40 6.37 8.50
C HIS A 252 -29.76 7.04 8.29
N THR A 253 -30.83 6.24 8.23
CA THR A 253 -32.19 6.77 8.12
C THR A 253 -32.53 7.77 9.23
N TRP A 254 -32.06 7.48 10.45
CA TRP A 254 -32.27 8.40 11.59
C TRP A 254 -31.42 9.67 11.49
N LEU A 255 -30.17 9.58 11.01
CA LEU A 255 -29.25 10.72 10.88
C LEU A 255 -29.60 11.62 9.68
N GLU A 256 -29.97 11.04 8.56
CA GLU A 256 -30.17 11.76 7.29
C GLU A 256 -31.64 12.16 7.06
N GLY A 257 -32.57 11.55 7.81
CA GLY A 257 -34.00 11.90 7.74
C GLY A 257 -34.73 11.37 6.51
N HIS A 258 -34.08 10.48 5.71
CA HIS A 258 -34.67 9.79 4.56
C HIS A 258 -34.38 8.27 4.64
N GLU A 259 -35.24 7.46 4.05
CA GLU A 259 -35.07 6.00 4.09
C GLU A 259 -33.85 5.55 3.30
N VAL A 260 -32.87 4.93 3.98
CA VAL A 260 -31.70 4.30 3.38
C VAL A 260 -31.92 2.79 3.35
N THR A 261 -32.15 2.26 2.17
CA THR A 261 -32.48 0.81 1.99
C THR A 261 -31.25 -0.10 2.03
N SER A 262 -30.07 0.38 1.67
CA SER A 262 -28.83 -0.39 1.70
C SER A 262 -27.62 0.49 1.99
N VAL A 263 -26.75 0.00 2.85
CA VAL A 263 -25.45 0.63 3.16
C VAL A 263 -24.33 -0.26 2.60
N PRO A 264 -23.27 0.29 2.01
CA PRO A 264 -22.12 -0.48 1.52
C PRO A 264 -21.51 -1.37 2.60
N THR A 265 -21.00 -2.54 2.20
CA THR A 265 -20.47 -3.52 3.16
C THR A 265 -19.22 -3.03 3.88
N ASP A 266 -18.37 -2.28 3.18
CA ASP A 266 -17.17 -1.64 3.72
C ASP A 266 -17.50 -0.63 4.81
N GLU A 267 -18.51 0.21 4.60
CA GLU A 267 -19.00 1.16 5.59
C GLU A 267 -19.55 0.45 6.84
N LYS A 268 -20.33 -0.61 6.68
CA LYS A 268 -20.80 -1.45 7.81
C LYS A 268 -19.64 -2.02 8.61
N ILE A 269 -18.61 -2.52 7.95
CA ILE A 269 -17.43 -3.09 8.61
C ILE A 269 -16.67 -2.00 9.38
N VAL A 270 -16.42 -0.85 8.76
CA VAL A 270 -15.72 0.26 9.41
C VAL A 270 -16.48 0.76 10.63
N ALA A 271 -17.79 1.02 10.50
CA ALA A 271 -18.62 1.49 11.61
C ALA A 271 -18.70 0.46 12.76
N ALA A 272 -18.83 -0.82 12.43
CA ALA A 272 -18.85 -1.90 13.41
C ALA A 272 -17.55 -2.00 14.21
N LEU A 273 -16.41 -1.93 13.52
CA LEU A 273 -15.09 -1.98 14.16
C LEU A 273 -14.82 -0.72 14.98
N CYS A 274 -15.15 0.47 14.47
CA CYS A 274 -15.05 1.72 15.23
C CYS A 274 -15.87 1.67 16.50
N GLY A 275 -17.13 1.24 16.42
CA GLY A 275 -18.00 1.11 17.58
C GLY A 275 -17.48 0.11 18.62
N ALA A 276 -16.94 -1.03 18.17
CA ALA A 276 -16.32 -2.02 19.07
C ALA A 276 -15.12 -1.42 19.84
N VAL A 277 -14.25 -0.68 19.14
CA VAL A 277 -13.07 -0.04 19.74
C VAL A 277 -13.48 1.07 20.71
N VAL A 278 -14.44 1.91 20.33
CA VAL A 278 -14.95 3.00 21.18
C VAL A 278 -15.57 2.44 22.46
N VAL A 279 -16.40 1.40 22.36
CA VAL A 279 -17.02 0.78 23.55
C VAL A 279 -15.99 0.13 24.44
N ALA A 280 -15.03 -0.61 23.88
CA ALA A 280 -13.93 -1.18 24.67
C ALA A 280 -13.16 -0.10 25.42
N PHE A 281 -12.88 1.03 24.75
CA PHE A 281 -12.21 2.18 25.36
C PHE A 281 -13.03 2.81 26.48
N LEU A 282 -14.32 3.08 26.23
CA LEU A 282 -15.19 3.70 27.23
C LEU A 282 -15.33 2.83 28.48
N ILE A 283 -15.44 1.49 28.31
CA ILE A 283 -15.50 0.55 29.42
C ILE A 283 -14.16 0.58 30.20
N ALA A 284 -13.02 0.54 29.51
CA ALA A 284 -11.70 0.54 30.16
C ALA A 284 -11.41 1.88 30.84
N ALA A 285 -11.74 3.00 30.18
CA ALA A 285 -11.58 4.35 30.73
C ALA A 285 -12.49 4.57 31.95
N GLY A 286 -13.75 4.14 31.86
CA GLY A 286 -14.71 4.19 32.97
C GLY A 286 -14.25 3.33 34.15
N ASN A 287 -13.78 2.11 33.89
CA ASN A 287 -13.24 1.24 34.94
C ASN A 287 -12.05 1.89 35.68
N ARG A 288 -11.16 2.53 34.92
CA ARG A 288 -9.98 3.21 35.48
C ARG A 288 -10.33 4.49 36.22
N ALA A 289 -11.19 5.34 35.64
CA ALA A 289 -11.58 6.61 36.22
C ALA A 289 -12.39 6.46 37.50
N LEU A 290 -13.35 5.54 37.51
CA LEU A 290 -14.25 5.25 38.63
C LEU A 290 -13.69 4.20 39.59
N LYS A 291 -12.49 3.64 39.30
CA LYS A 291 -11.83 2.60 40.10
C LYS A 291 -12.74 1.40 40.43
N LEU A 292 -13.57 1.00 39.46
CA LEU A 292 -14.60 -0.04 39.67
C LEU A 292 -14.03 -1.43 39.89
N GLY A 293 -12.82 -1.70 39.42
CA GLY A 293 -12.17 -3.02 39.58
C GLY A 293 -12.84 -4.14 38.79
N LEU A 294 -13.70 -3.82 37.81
CA LEU A 294 -14.42 -4.78 36.98
C LEU A 294 -13.53 -5.44 35.93
N LEU A 295 -12.58 -4.67 35.38
CA LEU A 295 -11.62 -5.18 34.42
C LEU A 295 -10.33 -5.62 35.09
N SER A 296 -9.76 -6.73 34.61
CA SER A 296 -8.43 -7.17 35.00
C SER A 296 -7.36 -6.20 34.51
N LYS A 297 -6.21 -6.17 35.20
CA LYS A 297 -5.05 -5.38 34.78
C LYS A 297 -4.60 -5.73 33.36
N LEU A 298 -4.70 -7.01 33.00
CA LEU A 298 -4.39 -7.49 31.65
C LEU A 298 -5.35 -6.89 30.63
N ALA A 299 -6.67 -6.97 30.85
CA ALA A 299 -7.68 -6.44 29.93
C ALA A 299 -7.57 -4.92 29.75
N GLU A 300 -7.35 -4.21 30.86
CA GLU A 300 -7.15 -2.76 30.83
C GLU A 300 -5.88 -2.39 30.04
N ARG A 301 -4.74 -3.07 30.29
CA ARG A 301 -3.49 -2.82 29.57
C ARG A 301 -3.62 -3.12 28.08
N VAL A 302 -4.22 -4.26 27.71
CA VAL A 302 -4.46 -4.64 26.32
C VAL A 302 -5.28 -3.57 25.59
N THR A 303 -6.34 -3.07 26.23
CA THR A 303 -7.20 -2.04 25.65
C THR A 303 -6.44 -0.75 25.40
N PHE A 304 -5.75 -0.21 26.38
CA PHE A 304 -5.02 1.05 26.24
C PHE A 304 -3.82 0.99 25.30
N VAL A 305 -3.24 -0.21 25.09
CA VAL A 305 -2.10 -0.39 24.19
C VAL A 305 -2.55 -0.63 22.74
N LEU A 306 -3.71 -1.32 22.53
CA LEU A 306 -4.23 -1.58 21.19
C LEU A 306 -4.97 -0.39 20.56
N ILE A 307 -5.63 0.44 21.39
CA ILE A 307 -6.47 1.53 20.87
C ILE A 307 -5.70 2.53 20.01
N PRO A 308 -4.51 3.05 20.39
CA PRO A 308 -3.82 4.02 19.58
C PRO A 308 -3.55 3.56 18.13
N PRO A 309 -2.94 2.36 17.87
CA PRO A 309 -2.74 1.90 16.51
C PRO A 309 -4.05 1.61 15.77
N LEU A 310 -5.06 1.06 16.45
CA LEU A 310 -6.37 0.85 15.83
C LEU A 310 -7.03 2.16 15.43
N LEU A 311 -6.96 3.19 16.29
CA LEU A 311 -7.48 4.51 15.96
C LEU A 311 -6.80 5.11 14.72
N LEU A 312 -5.49 4.91 14.57
CA LEU A 312 -4.79 5.37 13.36
C LEU A 312 -5.21 4.61 12.11
N ILE A 313 -5.38 3.29 12.21
CA ILE A 313 -5.88 2.48 11.10
C ILE A 313 -7.26 2.99 10.68
N PHE A 314 -8.15 3.25 11.63
CA PHE A 314 -9.49 3.80 11.33
C PHE A 314 -9.43 5.22 10.79
N LEU A 315 -8.53 6.05 11.29
CA LEU A 315 -8.35 7.40 10.78
C LEU A 315 -7.90 7.40 9.32
N VAL A 316 -7.08 6.45 8.91
CA VAL A 316 -6.60 6.32 7.53
C VAL A 316 -7.59 5.54 6.67
N LEU A 317 -7.83 4.26 6.98
CA LEU A 317 -8.69 3.38 6.15
C LEU A 317 -10.17 3.77 6.23
N GLY A 318 -10.64 4.12 7.43
CA GLY A 318 -12.05 4.47 7.63
C GLY A 318 -12.44 5.69 6.79
N THR A 319 -11.62 6.72 6.78
CA THR A 319 -11.90 7.94 5.99
C THR A 319 -11.83 7.70 4.49
N ILE A 320 -10.92 6.81 4.04
CA ILE A 320 -10.81 6.43 2.63
C ILE A 320 -12.02 5.58 2.20
N PHE A 321 -12.43 4.59 2.98
CA PHE A 321 -13.54 3.70 2.63
C PHE A 321 -14.91 4.39 2.71
N LEU A 322 -15.05 5.36 3.61
CA LEU A 322 -16.25 6.21 3.69
C LEU A 322 -16.27 7.31 2.61
N GLY A 323 -15.23 7.42 1.77
CA GLY A 323 -15.14 8.45 0.75
C GLY A 323 -14.98 9.88 1.30
N ILE A 324 -14.64 10.04 2.60
CA ILE A 324 -14.47 11.34 3.27
C ILE A 324 -13.15 11.99 2.86
N ALA A 325 -12.11 11.16 2.64
CA ALA A 325 -10.77 11.61 2.29
C ALA A 325 -10.19 10.80 1.13
N THR A 326 -9.39 11.46 0.32
CA THR A 326 -8.52 10.79 -0.65
C THR A 326 -7.46 9.94 0.09
N PRO A 327 -6.86 8.94 -0.55
CA PRO A 327 -5.79 8.15 0.06
C PRO A 327 -4.64 9.00 0.63
N THR A 328 -4.26 10.06 -0.07
CA THR A 328 -3.20 10.98 0.35
C THR A 328 -3.59 11.78 1.58
N GLU A 329 -4.81 12.31 1.62
CA GLU A 329 -5.34 13.05 2.77
C GLU A 329 -5.51 12.13 3.99
N GLY A 330 -6.05 10.92 3.79
CA GLY A 330 -6.20 9.93 4.85
C GLY A 330 -4.87 9.60 5.53
N VAL A 331 -3.81 9.40 4.73
CA VAL A 331 -2.47 9.12 5.27
C VAL A 331 -1.85 10.36 5.92
N ALA A 332 -2.09 11.55 5.38
CA ALA A 332 -1.66 12.80 6.00
C ALA A 332 -2.30 12.98 7.40
N MET A 333 -3.61 12.71 7.52
CA MET A 333 -4.30 12.67 8.82
C MET A 333 -3.70 11.63 9.76
N GLY A 334 -3.34 10.44 9.22
CA GLY A 334 -2.61 9.41 9.96
C GLY A 334 -1.27 9.90 10.50
N ALA A 335 -0.48 10.63 9.69
CA ALA A 335 0.79 11.20 10.12
C ALA A 335 0.62 12.24 11.25
N VAL A 336 -0.40 13.10 11.15
CA VAL A 336 -0.76 14.04 12.23
C VAL A 336 -1.21 13.29 13.47
N GLY A 337 -2.04 12.26 13.34
CA GLY A 337 -2.47 11.39 14.43
C GLY A 337 -1.28 10.73 15.15
N ALA A 338 -0.29 10.22 14.39
CA ALA A 338 0.93 9.66 14.93
C ALA A 338 1.77 10.68 15.72
N MET A 339 1.86 11.92 15.22
CA MET A 339 2.52 13.02 15.94
C MET A 339 1.81 13.34 17.25
N ILE A 340 0.49 13.47 17.23
CA ILE A 340 -0.31 13.73 18.44
C ILE A 340 -0.08 12.62 19.47
N MET A 341 -0.10 11.36 19.06
CA MET A 341 0.14 10.23 19.97
C MET A 341 1.56 10.23 20.54
N ALA A 342 2.56 10.57 19.74
CA ALA A 342 3.94 10.68 20.21
C ALA A 342 4.11 11.85 21.21
N ILE A 343 3.36 12.96 21.03
CA ILE A 343 3.30 14.07 21.99
C ILE A 343 2.65 13.62 23.30
N LEU A 344 1.48 12.99 23.24
CA LEU A 344 0.75 12.51 24.42
C LEU A 344 1.56 11.49 25.24
N ARG A 345 2.43 10.74 24.60
CA ARG A 345 3.39 9.84 25.26
C ARG A 345 4.66 10.51 25.77
N GLY A 346 4.85 11.80 25.50
CA GLY A 346 6.07 12.56 25.86
C GLY A 346 7.32 12.07 25.13
N LYS A 347 7.16 11.38 23.98
CA LYS A 347 8.27 10.81 23.21
C LYS A 347 8.67 11.68 22.02
N LEU A 348 7.80 12.61 21.60
CA LEU A 348 8.12 13.53 20.50
C LEU A 348 9.09 14.60 20.97
N ASN A 349 10.29 14.58 20.42
CA ASN A 349 11.32 15.60 20.64
C ASN A 349 11.92 16.03 19.29
N MET A 350 12.65 17.14 19.27
CA MET A 350 13.25 17.69 18.03
C MET A 350 14.24 16.72 17.38
N SER A 351 14.93 15.89 18.15
CA SER A 351 15.87 14.88 17.60
C SER A 351 15.11 13.79 16.85
N LEU A 352 14.02 13.27 17.42
CA LEU A 352 13.16 12.28 16.75
C LEU A 352 12.54 12.87 15.48
N MET A 353 12.00 14.09 15.57
CA MET A 353 11.41 14.77 14.41
C MET A 353 12.43 14.95 13.27
N LYS A 354 13.63 15.45 13.56
CA LYS A 354 14.70 15.58 12.55
C LYS A 354 15.09 14.25 11.93
N GLN A 355 15.17 13.18 12.72
CA GLN A 355 15.51 11.85 12.21
C GLN A 355 14.38 11.29 11.32
N ALA A 356 13.11 11.45 11.72
CA ALA A 356 11.97 11.04 10.92
C ALA A 356 11.90 11.81 9.60
N LEU A 357 12.02 13.14 9.64
CA LEU A 357 12.02 13.97 8.44
C LEU A 357 13.20 13.66 7.51
N ASN A 358 14.41 13.46 8.03
CA ASN A 358 15.55 13.10 7.21
C ASN A 358 15.40 11.74 6.52
N ALA A 359 14.84 10.74 7.21
CA ALA A 359 14.58 9.43 6.62
C ALA A 359 13.45 9.50 5.58
N THR A 360 12.40 10.27 5.87
CA THR A 360 11.31 10.55 4.91
C THR A 360 11.84 11.23 3.65
N LEU A 361 12.66 12.27 3.81
CA LEU A 361 13.27 12.98 2.68
C LEU A 361 14.12 12.03 1.81
N LYS A 362 14.95 11.19 2.44
CA LYS A 362 15.81 10.24 1.70
C LYS A 362 14.98 9.25 0.89
N LEU A 363 13.95 8.64 1.49
CA LEU A 363 13.10 7.66 0.80
C LEU A 363 12.29 8.33 -0.31
N SER A 364 11.66 9.46 -0.03
CA SER A 364 10.86 10.18 -1.04
C SER A 364 11.69 10.65 -2.22
N SER A 365 12.90 11.19 -1.95
CA SER A 365 13.82 11.60 -3.02
C SER A 365 14.29 10.39 -3.84
N PHE A 366 14.59 9.27 -3.19
CA PHE A 366 14.96 8.02 -3.87
C PHE A 366 13.87 7.54 -4.82
N VAL A 367 12.62 7.46 -4.33
CA VAL A 367 11.48 7.01 -5.14
C VAL A 367 11.20 7.95 -6.31
N MET A 368 11.18 9.28 -6.05
CA MET A 368 10.99 10.28 -7.12
C MET A 368 12.08 10.18 -8.18
N PHE A 369 13.32 9.93 -7.78
CA PHE A 369 14.43 9.82 -8.72
C PHE A 369 14.35 8.54 -9.58
N ILE A 370 13.87 7.42 -9.02
CA ILE A 370 13.57 6.21 -9.81
C ILE A 370 12.48 6.51 -10.84
N LEU A 371 11.40 7.20 -10.45
CA LEU A 371 10.31 7.57 -11.36
C LEU A 371 10.80 8.44 -12.51
N VAL A 372 11.68 9.41 -12.26
CA VAL A 372 12.27 10.23 -13.31
C VAL A 372 13.08 9.35 -14.27
N GLY A 373 13.94 8.47 -13.76
CA GLY A 373 14.72 7.53 -14.57
C GLY A 373 13.82 6.59 -15.39
N ALA A 374 12.78 6.03 -14.76
CA ALA A 374 11.80 5.16 -15.42
C ALA A 374 11.03 5.90 -16.52
N THR A 375 10.70 7.17 -16.31
CA THR A 375 10.02 8.00 -17.31
C THR A 375 10.89 8.25 -18.54
N VAL A 376 12.19 8.53 -18.36
CA VAL A 376 13.14 8.66 -19.46
C VAL A 376 13.22 7.36 -20.26
N PHE A 377 13.39 6.23 -19.60
CA PHE A 377 13.42 4.91 -20.24
C PHE A 377 12.11 4.62 -20.97
N SER A 378 10.97 4.78 -20.29
CA SER A 378 9.63 4.48 -20.82
C SER A 378 9.28 5.32 -22.03
N LEU A 379 9.66 6.60 -22.06
CA LEU A 379 9.43 7.48 -23.22
C LEU A 379 10.08 6.93 -24.49
N VAL A 380 11.36 6.57 -24.40
CA VAL A 380 12.13 6.04 -25.54
C VAL A 380 11.64 4.65 -25.91
N PHE A 381 11.37 3.78 -24.92
CA PHE A 381 10.87 2.44 -25.13
C PHE A 381 9.50 2.43 -25.83
N GLN A 382 8.61 3.38 -25.47
CA GLN A 382 7.35 3.59 -26.18
C GLN A 382 7.57 4.07 -27.61
N GLY A 383 8.52 4.98 -27.82
CA GLY A 383 8.84 5.50 -29.13
C GLY A 383 9.35 4.46 -30.14
N VAL A 384 9.99 3.38 -29.64
CA VAL A 384 10.48 2.26 -30.47
C VAL A 384 9.52 1.06 -30.54
N ASP A 385 8.25 1.27 -30.25
CA ASP A 385 7.21 0.22 -30.21
C ASP A 385 7.47 -0.91 -29.21
N GLY A 386 8.22 -0.61 -28.13
CA GLY A 386 8.57 -1.57 -27.07
C GLY A 386 7.35 -2.23 -26.42
N PRO A 387 6.27 -1.50 -26.05
CA PRO A 387 5.07 -2.13 -25.49
C PRO A 387 4.43 -3.16 -26.44
N ARG A 388 4.40 -2.91 -27.75
CA ARG A 388 3.89 -3.87 -28.74
C ARG A 388 4.76 -5.13 -28.83
N TRP A 389 6.08 -4.96 -28.71
CA TRP A 389 6.99 -6.10 -28.65
C TRP A 389 6.74 -6.97 -27.42
N VAL A 390 6.61 -6.36 -26.25
CA VAL A 390 6.28 -7.06 -24.98
C VAL A 390 4.92 -7.76 -25.11
N GLU A 391 3.92 -7.06 -25.63
CA GLU A 391 2.58 -7.61 -25.85
C GLU A 391 2.63 -8.84 -26.75
N HIS A 392 3.30 -8.76 -27.91
CA HIS A 392 3.43 -9.88 -28.85
C HIS A 392 4.12 -11.08 -28.21
N LEU A 393 5.17 -10.83 -27.40
CA LEU A 393 5.89 -11.88 -26.69
C LEU A 393 4.99 -12.59 -25.66
N LEU A 394 4.22 -11.82 -24.90
CA LEU A 394 3.44 -12.35 -23.77
C LEU A 394 2.08 -12.92 -24.21
N THR A 395 1.46 -12.41 -25.27
CA THR A 395 0.19 -12.95 -25.79
C THR A 395 0.35 -14.27 -26.53
N GLN A 396 1.56 -14.60 -26.97
CA GLN A 396 1.86 -15.91 -27.59
C GLN A 396 2.11 -17.03 -26.59
N LEU A 397 2.11 -16.74 -25.28
CA LEU A 397 2.30 -17.74 -24.25
C LEU A 397 1.14 -18.75 -24.25
N PRO A 398 1.45 -20.07 -24.17
CA PRO A 398 0.41 -21.09 -24.09
C PRO A 398 -0.37 -20.97 -22.78
N GLY A 399 -1.69 -21.24 -22.82
CA GLY A 399 -2.54 -21.26 -21.62
C GLY A 399 -3.34 -19.97 -21.40
N GLY A 400 -3.32 -19.00 -22.33
CA GLY A 400 -4.12 -17.78 -22.25
C GLY A 400 -3.85 -16.95 -20.98
N GLN A 401 -4.90 -16.50 -20.29
CA GLN A 401 -4.79 -15.69 -19.07
C GLN A 401 -3.95 -16.38 -17.99
N VAL A 402 -4.19 -17.67 -17.71
CA VAL A 402 -3.47 -18.42 -16.67
C VAL A 402 -2.01 -18.59 -17.04
N GLY A 403 -1.71 -18.91 -18.30
CA GLY A 403 -0.34 -19.02 -18.79
C GLY A 403 0.43 -17.70 -18.64
N PHE A 404 -0.20 -16.58 -19.01
CA PHE A 404 0.34 -15.24 -18.82
C PHE A 404 0.62 -14.96 -17.33
N LEU A 405 -0.35 -15.21 -16.45
CA LEU A 405 -0.20 -14.94 -15.00
C LEU A 405 0.95 -15.77 -14.40
N ILE A 406 1.05 -17.05 -14.76
CA ILE A 406 2.14 -17.92 -14.27
C ILE A 406 3.50 -17.42 -14.77
N ALA A 407 3.63 -17.14 -16.07
CA ALA A 407 4.89 -16.67 -16.65
C ALA A 407 5.34 -15.33 -16.05
N VAL A 408 4.41 -14.38 -15.91
CA VAL A 408 4.69 -13.06 -15.30
C VAL A 408 5.10 -13.23 -13.83
N ASN A 409 4.41 -14.04 -13.06
CA ASN A 409 4.76 -14.26 -11.66
C ASN A 409 6.12 -14.95 -11.49
N ILE A 410 6.47 -15.91 -12.36
CA ILE A 410 7.80 -16.51 -12.38
C ILE A 410 8.86 -15.46 -12.73
N MET A 411 8.61 -14.65 -13.75
CA MET A 411 9.53 -13.59 -14.16
C MET A 411 9.76 -12.58 -13.03
N ILE A 412 8.70 -12.08 -12.40
CA ILE A 412 8.80 -11.13 -11.27
C ILE A 412 9.52 -11.77 -10.09
N PHE A 413 9.24 -13.04 -9.77
CA PHE A 413 9.95 -13.77 -8.72
C PHE A 413 11.47 -13.79 -8.95
N PHE A 414 11.94 -14.04 -10.18
CA PHE A 414 13.36 -13.99 -10.50
C PHE A 414 13.93 -12.58 -10.52
N LEU A 415 13.21 -11.60 -11.08
CA LEU A 415 13.65 -10.21 -11.07
C LEU A 415 13.76 -9.65 -9.64
N ALA A 416 12.92 -10.12 -8.74
CA ALA A 416 12.88 -9.75 -7.34
C ALA A 416 14.13 -10.16 -6.52
N PHE A 417 15.05 -10.95 -7.10
CA PHE A 417 16.38 -11.16 -6.52
C PHE A 417 17.30 -9.95 -6.67
N PHE A 418 17.08 -9.12 -7.67
CA PHE A 418 17.97 -8.03 -8.06
C PHE A 418 17.32 -6.65 -7.91
N LEU A 419 16.02 -6.59 -8.12
CA LEU A 419 15.23 -5.36 -8.10
C LEU A 419 14.37 -5.31 -6.84
N ASP A 420 14.29 -4.12 -6.24
CA ASP A 420 13.37 -3.90 -5.15
C ASP A 420 11.92 -3.71 -5.64
N PHE A 421 11.01 -3.55 -4.70
CA PHE A 421 9.60 -3.32 -4.99
C PHE A 421 9.35 -2.07 -5.84
N PHE A 422 10.02 -0.93 -5.53
CA PHE A 422 9.82 0.32 -6.26
C PHE A 422 10.27 0.18 -7.72
N GLU A 423 11.41 -0.44 -7.92
CA GLU A 423 11.99 -0.69 -9.24
C GLU A 423 11.09 -1.58 -10.07
N LEU A 424 10.61 -2.70 -9.49
CA LEU A 424 9.67 -3.61 -10.15
C LEU A 424 8.37 -2.89 -10.51
N SER A 425 7.82 -2.09 -9.60
CA SER A 425 6.55 -1.39 -9.82
C SER A 425 6.66 -0.33 -10.93
N PHE A 426 7.73 0.43 -10.98
CA PHE A 426 7.86 1.52 -11.95
C PHE A 426 8.41 1.09 -13.32
N ILE A 427 9.08 -0.08 -13.41
CA ILE A 427 9.63 -0.59 -14.66
C ILE A 427 8.70 -1.63 -15.27
N VAL A 428 8.31 -2.64 -14.49
CA VAL A 428 7.67 -3.84 -15.01
C VAL A 428 6.16 -3.66 -15.12
N ILE A 429 5.52 -3.04 -14.13
CA ILE A 429 4.06 -2.92 -14.12
C ILE A 429 3.50 -2.10 -15.28
N PRO A 430 4.07 -0.94 -15.66
CA PRO A 430 3.58 -0.19 -16.83
C PRO A 430 3.68 -0.95 -18.15
N LEU A 431 4.58 -1.94 -18.23
CA LEU A 431 4.73 -2.79 -19.40
C LEU A 431 3.71 -3.94 -19.43
N LEU A 432 3.36 -4.47 -18.26
CA LEU A 432 2.47 -5.62 -18.12
C LEU A 432 1.00 -5.26 -18.03
N GLY A 433 0.66 -4.10 -17.44
CA GLY A 433 -0.71 -3.65 -17.24
C GLY A 433 -1.55 -3.63 -18.51
N PRO A 434 -1.10 -3.00 -19.62
CA PRO A 434 -1.82 -2.99 -20.89
C PRO A 434 -2.03 -4.38 -21.49
N VAL A 435 -1.09 -5.31 -21.30
CA VAL A 435 -1.21 -6.70 -21.77
C VAL A 435 -2.26 -7.46 -20.94
N ALA A 436 -2.24 -7.29 -19.64
CA ALA A 436 -3.23 -7.87 -18.73
C ALA A 436 -4.65 -7.39 -19.05
N ASP A 437 -4.82 -6.09 -19.30
CA ASP A 437 -6.11 -5.49 -19.68
C ASP A 437 -6.64 -6.06 -21.00
N LYS A 438 -5.78 -6.18 -22.02
CA LYS A 438 -6.13 -6.82 -23.31
C LYS A 438 -6.52 -8.29 -23.18
N LEU A 439 -5.90 -9.01 -22.25
CA LEU A 439 -6.26 -10.39 -21.94
C LEU A 439 -7.55 -10.49 -21.11
N GLY A 440 -8.20 -9.36 -20.76
CA GLY A 440 -9.41 -9.34 -19.95
C GLY A 440 -9.17 -9.68 -18.49
N ILE A 441 -7.95 -9.48 -17.99
CA ILE A 441 -7.59 -9.68 -16.59
C ILE A 441 -7.97 -8.42 -15.81
N ASP A 442 -8.73 -8.58 -14.73
CA ASP A 442 -9.02 -7.47 -13.82
C ASP A 442 -7.72 -6.89 -13.25
N LEU A 443 -7.51 -5.58 -13.42
CA LEU A 443 -6.24 -4.94 -13.05
C LEU A 443 -6.08 -4.78 -11.53
N ILE A 444 -7.17 -4.78 -10.74
CA ILE A 444 -7.07 -4.78 -9.28
C ILE A 444 -6.60 -6.15 -8.81
N TRP A 445 -7.22 -7.22 -9.35
CA TRP A 445 -6.75 -8.59 -9.09
C TRP A 445 -5.29 -8.77 -9.50
N PHE A 446 -4.91 -8.31 -10.69
CA PHE A 446 -3.54 -8.36 -11.19
C PHE A 446 -2.58 -7.61 -10.27
N GLY A 447 -2.92 -6.38 -9.86
CA GLY A 447 -2.11 -5.57 -8.95
C GLY A 447 -1.91 -6.21 -7.57
N VAL A 448 -2.97 -6.73 -6.96
CA VAL A 448 -2.89 -7.43 -5.66
C VAL A 448 -2.06 -8.72 -5.78
N LEU A 449 -2.26 -9.50 -6.85
CA LEU A 449 -1.48 -10.72 -7.11
C LEU A 449 0.02 -10.41 -7.20
N LEU A 450 0.38 -9.37 -7.96
CA LEU A 450 1.77 -8.97 -8.12
C LEU A 450 2.34 -8.37 -6.83
N ALA A 451 1.56 -7.61 -6.06
CA ALA A 451 1.98 -7.10 -4.76
C ALA A 451 2.34 -8.23 -3.77
N VAL A 452 1.56 -9.32 -3.75
CA VAL A 452 1.88 -10.53 -2.96
C VAL A 452 3.17 -11.19 -3.45
N ASN A 453 3.36 -11.30 -4.76
CA ASN A 453 4.58 -11.88 -5.32
C ASN A 453 5.81 -11.01 -5.03
N MET A 454 5.72 -9.69 -5.23
CA MET A 454 6.80 -8.74 -4.95
C MET A 454 7.20 -8.73 -3.46
N GLN A 455 6.30 -9.10 -2.54
CA GLN A 455 6.62 -9.27 -1.14
C GLN A 455 7.76 -10.30 -0.94
N THR A 456 7.88 -11.30 -1.82
CA THR A 456 8.96 -12.28 -1.77
C THR A 456 10.34 -11.65 -1.94
N SER A 457 10.47 -10.52 -2.69
CA SER A 457 11.73 -9.82 -2.91
C SER A 457 12.44 -9.41 -1.62
N PHE A 458 11.65 -9.11 -0.58
CA PHE A 458 12.20 -8.74 0.73
C PHE A 458 12.72 -9.93 1.52
N MET A 459 12.32 -11.16 1.16
CA MET A 459 12.65 -12.38 1.89
C MET A 459 13.53 -13.36 1.13
N HIS A 460 13.88 -13.07 -0.12
CA HIS A 460 14.74 -13.94 -0.94
C HIS A 460 16.17 -13.99 -0.41
N PRO A 461 16.72 -15.15 0.04
CA PRO A 461 18.16 -15.26 0.24
C PRO A 461 18.89 -15.24 -1.12
N PRO A 462 20.05 -14.58 -1.24
CA PRO A 462 20.75 -13.82 -0.21
C PRO A 462 20.42 -12.31 -0.18
N PHE A 463 19.61 -11.77 -1.09
CA PHE A 463 19.49 -10.34 -1.35
C PHE A 463 18.28 -9.66 -0.70
N GLY A 464 17.39 -10.42 -0.04
CA GLY A 464 16.18 -9.86 0.56
C GLY A 464 16.45 -8.78 1.60
N PHE A 465 15.94 -7.58 1.38
CA PHE A 465 16.16 -6.42 2.26
C PHE A 465 15.70 -6.66 3.71
N ALA A 466 14.59 -7.37 3.93
CA ALA A 466 14.14 -7.72 5.28
C ALA A 466 15.18 -8.56 6.04
N LEU A 467 15.90 -9.43 5.33
CA LEU A 467 16.96 -10.26 5.90
C LEU A 467 18.19 -9.43 6.28
N PHE A 468 18.53 -8.41 5.48
CA PHE A 468 19.60 -7.46 5.81
C PHE A 468 19.23 -6.60 7.02
N TYR A 469 18.02 -6.07 7.06
CA TYR A 469 17.54 -5.30 8.21
C TYR A 469 17.59 -6.15 9.48
N LEU A 470 17.11 -7.38 9.41
CA LEU A 470 17.15 -8.28 10.55
C LEU A 470 18.60 -8.64 10.94
N ARG A 471 19.49 -8.84 9.95
CA ARG A 471 20.92 -9.10 10.21
C ARG A 471 21.60 -7.94 10.95
N SER A 472 21.23 -6.68 10.62
CA SER A 472 21.82 -5.49 11.24
C SER A 472 21.53 -5.37 12.75
N VAL A 473 20.43 -6.00 13.21
CA VAL A 473 19.99 -5.95 14.62
C VAL A 473 20.15 -7.29 15.36
N ALA A 474 20.35 -8.40 14.62
CA ALA A 474 20.56 -9.70 15.23
C ALA A 474 21.96 -9.82 15.86
N PRO A 475 22.09 -10.43 17.06
CA PRO A 475 23.37 -10.57 17.73
C PRO A 475 24.35 -11.42 16.89
N ASP A 476 25.51 -10.85 16.58
CA ASP A 476 26.60 -11.48 15.81
C ASP A 476 27.61 -12.21 16.70
N LYS A 477 27.60 -11.91 18.01
CA LYS A 477 28.48 -12.52 19.04
C LYS A 477 27.66 -13.11 20.16
N GLU A 478 28.28 -14.05 20.88
CA GLU A 478 27.70 -14.57 22.10
C GLU A 478 27.57 -13.45 23.15
N TYR A 479 26.43 -13.39 23.81
CA TYR A 479 26.18 -12.42 24.87
C TYR A 479 25.50 -13.08 26.08
N THR A 480 25.68 -12.48 27.24
CA THR A 480 24.99 -12.91 28.45
C THR A 480 23.70 -12.12 28.63
N ASP A 481 22.56 -12.81 28.65
CA ASP A 481 21.26 -12.17 28.85
C ASP A 481 21.18 -11.57 30.27
N LYS A 482 20.82 -10.28 30.33
CA LYS A 482 20.80 -9.52 31.59
C LYS A 482 19.71 -9.98 32.58
N VAL A 483 18.66 -10.65 32.11
CA VAL A 483 17.50 -11.07 32.90
C VAL A 483 17.72 -12.48 33.47
N THR A 484 18.17 -13.43 32.63
CA THR A 484 18.31 -14.83 32.99
C THR A 484 19.74 -15.23 33.38
N GLY A 485 20.73 -14.39 33.07
CA GLY A 485 22.15 -14.72 33.23
C GLY A 485 22.68 -15.81 32.29
N GLN A 486 21.84 -16.30 31.38
CA GLN A 486 22.24 -17.34 30.43
C GLN A 486 23.09 -16.78 29.29
N ARG A 487 24.05 -17.56 28.82
CA ARG A 487 24.80 -17.27 27.59
C ARG A 487 23.97 -17.62 26.37
N ILE A 488 23.72 -16.65 25.54
CA ILE A 488 22.95 -16.80 24.31
C ILE A 488 23.94 -16.78 23.14
N PRO A 489 24.02 -17.86 22.35
CA PRO A 489 24.91 -17.92 21.19
C PRO A 489 24.42 -17.00 20.06
N PRO A 490 25.32 -16.57 19.14
CA PRO A 490 24.99 -15.66 18.06
C PRO A 490 23.96 -16.24 17.07
N VAL A 491 23.32 -15.37 16.32
CA VAL A 491 22.46 -15.72 15.17
C VAL A 491 23.29 -15.60 13.91
N THR A 492 23.46 -16.71 13.17
CA THR A 492 24.21 -16.72 11.92
C THR A 492 23.33 -16.26 10.74
N THR A 493 23.96 -15.66 9.73
CA THR A 493 23.25 -15.26 8.49
C THR A 493 22.53 -16.45 7.83
N MET A 494 23.15 -17.63 7.86
CA MET A 494 22.53 -18.83 7.32
C MET A 494 21.26 -19.25 8.08
N GLN A 495 21.19 -18.99 9.40
CA GLN A 495 19.97 -19.23 10.19
C GLN A 495 18.84 -18.27 9.79
N ILE A 496 19.16 -17.02 9.49
CA ILE A 496 18.21 -16.03 8.98
C ILE A 496 17.68 -16.50 7.61
N TYR A 497 18.57 -16.92 6.70
CA TYR A 497 18.18 -17.40 5.37
C TYR A 497 17.30 -18.64 5.43
N TRP A 498 17.69 -19.68 6.17
CA TRP A 498 16.85 -20.87 6.33
C TRP A 498 15.55 -20.58 7.09
N GLY A 499 15.53 -19.56 7.94
CA GLY A 499 14.32 -19.08 8.61
C GLY A 499 13.30 -18.48 7.66
N SER A 500 13.74 -17.77 6.61
CA SER A 500 12.85 -17.15 5.64
C SER A 500 12.21 -18.12 4.65
N VAL A 501 12.89 -19.23 4.30
CA VAL A 501 12.45 -20.18 3.27
C VAL A 501 11.00 -20.67 3.44
N PRO A 502 10.56 -21.14 4.63
CA PRO A 502 9.17 -21.58 4.80
C PRO A 502 8.15 -20.48 4.51
N PHE A 503 8.46 -19.24 4.86
CA PHE A 503 7.57 -18.09 4.65
C PHE A 503 7.52 -17.67 3.19
N VAL A 504 8.64 -17.75 2.45
CA VAL A 504 8.65 -17.57 0.99
C VAL A 504 7.79 -18.64 0.32
N CYS A 505 7.88 -19.90 0.75
CA CYS A 505 7.00 -20.95 0.25
C CYS A 505 5.52 -20.65 0.50
N ILE A 506 5.18 -20.11 1.69
CA ILE A 506 3.80 -19.71 2.01
C ILE A 506 3.34 -18.56 1.11
N GLN A 507 4.20 -17.57 0.85
CA GLN A 507 3.90 -16.47 -0.08
C GLN A 507 3.64 -17.00 -1.50
N LEU A 508 4.44 -17.94 -1.98
CA LEU A 508 4.21 -18.58 -3.29
C LEU A 508 2.92 -19.41 -3.32
N ILE A 509 2.57 -20.08 -2.23
CA ILE A 509 1.26 -20.75 -2.10
C ILE A 509 0.14 -19.71 -2.19
N MET A 510 0.30 -18.55 -1.54
CA MET A 510 -0.69 -17.47 -1.63
C MET A 510 -0.81 -16.91 -3.06
N VAL A 511 0.31 -16.73 -3.78
CA VAL A 511 0.30 -16.36 -5.20
C VAL A 511 -0.49 -17.39 -6.03
N ALA A 512 -0.24 -18.67 -5.82
CA ALA A 512 -0.98 -19.74 -6.49
C ALA A 512 -2.48 -19.70 -6.17
N LEU A 513 -2.85 -19.49 -4.88
CA LEU A 513 -4.25 -19.35 -4.47
C LEU A 513 -4.92 -18.17 -5.18
N LEU A 514 -4.24 -17.02 -5.32
CA LEU A 514 -4.79 -15.86 -6.01
C LEU A 514 -4.94 -16.07 -7.52
N ILE A 515 -4.06 -16.85 -8.16
CA ILE A 515 -4.20 -17.20 -9.58
C ILE A 515 -5.43 -18.08 -9.80
N PHE A 516 -5.65 -19.09 -8.96
CA PHE A 516 -6.76 -20.04 -9.14
C PHE A 516 -8.09 -19.56 -8.57
N PHE A 517 -8.08 -18.64 -7.62
CA PHE A 517 -9.28 -18.11 -6.94
C PHE A 517 -9.33 -16.57 -7.00
N PRO A 518 -9.57 -15.97 -8.18
CA PRO A 518 -9.62 -14.51 -8.34
C PRO A 518 -10.70 -13.87 -7.46
N GLY A 519 -11.77 -14.59 -7.14
CA GLY A 519 -12.82 -14.13 -6.24
C GLY A 519 -12.37 -13.74 -4.83
N LEU A 520 -11.18 -14.16 -4.40
CA LEU A 520 -10.56 -13.70 -3.14
C LEU A 520 -10.20 -12.21 -3.17
N VAL A 521 -9.96 -11.67 -4.34
CA VAL A 521 -9.67 -10.24 -4.56
C VAL A 521 -10.92 -9.50 -5.03
N THR A 522 -11.60 -10.04 -6.05
CA THR A 522 -12.69 -9.35 -6.74
C THR A 522 -14.05 -9.47 -6.03
N GLY A 523 -14.18 -10.38 -5.07
CA GLY A 523 -15.48 -10.66 -4.40
C GLY A 523 -15.97 -9.52 -3.49
N GLY A 524 -15.09 -8.62 -3.05
CA GLY A 524 -15.41 -7.44 -2.25
C GLY A 524 -15.46 -6.12 -3.04
N LEU A 525 -15.18 -6.18 -4.34
CA LEU A 525 -15.24 -5.00 -5.20
C LEU A 525 -16.69 -4.77 -5.65
N ASP A 526 -17.07 -3.51 -5.70
CA ASP A 526 -18.34 -3.11 -6.27
C ASP A 526 -18.36 -3.55 -7.75
N LYS A 527 -19.34 -4.36 -8.12
CA LYS A 527 -19.52 -4.74 -9.51
C LYS A 527 -19.87 -3.48 -10.29
N VAL A 528 -18.98 -3.02 -11.14
CA VAL A 528 -19.33 -2.03 -12.15
C VAL A 528 -20.44 -2.69 -12.96
N GLU A 529 -21.68 -2.23 -12.79
CA GLU A 529 -22.75 -2.61 -13.71
C GLU A 529 -22.25 -2.25 -15.10
N LYS A 530 -22.16 -3.26 -15.96
CA LYS A 530 -21.84 -2.99 -17.38
C LYS A 530 -22.93 -2.06 -17.88
N VAL A 531 -22.55 -0.80 -18.07
CA VAL A 531 -23.46 0.17 -18.66
C VAL A 531 -23.88 -0.42 -19.99
N ASP A 532 -25.18 -0.71 -20.09
CA ASP A 532 -25.76 -1.23 -21.33
C ASP A 532 -25.61 -0.13 -22.40
N MET A 533 -24.60 -0.29 -23.27
CA MET A 533 -24.29 0.70 -24.31
C MET A 533 -25.49 0.94 -25.23
N ASP A 534 -26.38 -0.04 -25.38
CA ASP A 534 -27.61 0.13 -26.14
C ASP A 534 -28.58 1.08 -25.43
N LYS A 535 -28.64 1.04 -24.08
CA LYS A 535 -29.41 2.02 -23.28
C LYS A 535 -28.80 3.41 -23.35
N VAL A 536 -27.48 3.54 -23.28
CA VAL A 536 -26.79 4.84 -23.41
C VAL A 536 -26.98 5.42 -24.81
N THR A 537 -26.87 4.60 -25.84
CA THR A 537 -27.12 5.03 -27.22
C THR A 537 -28.56 5.49 -27.41
N ASN A 538 -29.53 4.73 -26.89
CA ASN A 538 -30.94 5.13 -26.90
C ASN A 538 -31.22 6.39 -26.07
N MET A 539 -30.54 6.61 -24.96
CA MET A 539 -30.64 7.87 -24.20
C MET A 539 -30.03 9.04 -24.94
N LEU A 540 -28.88 8.86 -25.60
CA LEU A 540 -28.24 9.89 -26.42
C LEU A 540 -29.07 10.24 -27.65
N GLU A 541 -29.69 9.24 -28.31
CA GLU A 541 -30.57 9.45 -29.45
C GLU A 541 -31.90 10.13 -29.05
N ASN A 542 -32.39 9.89 -27.86
CA ASN A 542 -33.61 10.48 -27.32
C ASN A 542 -33.42 11.77 -26.51
N MET A 543 -32.16 12.23 -26.34
CA MET A 543 -31.92 13.55 -25.75
C MET A 543 -32.53 14.62 -26.68
N PRO A 544 -33.42 15.51 -26.17
CA PRO A 544 -33.89 16.63 -26.94
C PRO A 544 -32.68 17.42 -27.38
N SER A 545 -32.55 17.61 -28.70
CA SER A 545 -31.55 18.50 -29.27
C SER A 545 -31.73 19.87 -28.62
N GLN A 546 -30.90 20.20 -27.64
CA GLN A 546 -30.79 21.59 -27.21
C GLN A 546 -30.27 22.36 -28.43
N ASP A 547 -31.14 23.15 -28.99
CA ASP A 547 -30.78 24.13 -30.00
C ASP A 547 -29.74 25.07 -29.35
N TYR A 548 -28.48 24.76 -29.54
CA TYR A 548 -27.39 25.70 -29.30
C TYR A 548 -27.45 26.76 -30.38
N SER A 549 -28.47 27.61 -30.35
CA SER A 549 -28.39 28.92 -30.98
C SER A 549 -27.29 29.67 -30.23
N ALA A 550 -26.15 29.79 -30.89
CA ALA A 550 -25.03 30.56 -30.33
C ALA A 550 -25.57 31.91 -29.84
N PRO A 551 -25.15 32.35 -28.63
CA PRO A 551 -25.58 33.66 -28.14
C PRO A 551 -25.26 34.72 -29.19
N PRO A 552 -26.15 35.72 -29.43
CA PRO A 552 -25.94 36.73 -30.45
C PRO A 552 -24.58 37.40 -30.20
N MET A 553 -23.70 37.37 -31.21
CA MET A 553 -22.43 38.06 -31.14
C MET A 553 -22.65 39.54 -30.85
N PRO A 554 -21.86 40.16 -29.99
CA PRO A 554 -21.94 41.60 -29.73
C PRO A 554 -21.75 42.37 -31.06
N PRO A 555 -22.50 43.46 -31.30
CA PRO A 555 -22.34 44.24 -32.52
C PRO A 555 -20.95 44.85 -32.57
N GLY A 556 -20.14 44.45 -33.54
CA GLY A 556 -18.79 44.99 -33.73
C GLY A 556 -17.77 44.04 -34.36
N PHE A 557 -18.03 42.71 -34.41
CA PHE A 557 -17.17 41.79 -35.12
C PHE A 557 -17.78 41.38 -36.46
N GLY A 558 -17.37 42.09 -37.51
CA GLY A 558 -17.73 41.74 -38.90
C GLY A 558 -17.10 40.42 -39.31
N ALA A 559 -17.90 39.55 -39.93
CA ALA A 559 -17.42 38.33 -40.56
C ALA A 559 -16.39 38.68 -41.68
N PRO A 560 -15.31 37.91 -41.84
CA PRO A 560 -14.44 38.06 -43.01
C PRO A 560 -15.17 37.55 -44.24
N SER A 561 -15.37 38.46 -45.20
CA SER A 561 -15.86 38.14 -46.53
C SER A 561 -14.89 37.20 -47.24
N SER A 562 -15.45 36.10 -47.76
CA SER A 562 -14.81 35.22 -48.75
C SER A 562 -14.66 35.96 -50.07
N ASP A 563 -13.43 36.32 -50.43
CA ASP A 563 -13.04 36.44 -51.85
C ASP A 563 -11.51 36.25 -52.00
N THR A 564 -11.24 35.20 -52.71
CA THR A 564 -10.13 34.87 -53.63
C THR A 564 -8.87 35.75 -53.67
N ALA A 565 -7.71 35.09 -53.54
CA ALA A 565 -6.56 35.01 -54.45
C ALA A 565 -5.21 35.01 -53.71
N ALA A 566 -4.37 34.05 -54.09
CA ALA A 566 -2.97 33.88 -53.68
C ALA A 566 -2.02 34.89 -54.37
N PRO A 567 -0.68 34.72 -54.24
CA PRO A 567 0.18 35.08 -53.13
C PRO A 567 1.26 36.13 -53.52
N ALA A 568 1.89 36.80 -52.59
CA ALA A 568 3.24 37.38 -52.77
C ALA A 568 3.98 37.60 -51.45
N THR A 569 5.23 37.30 -51.50
CA THR A 569 6.32 37.33 -50.50
C THR A 569 6.82 38.73 -50.10
N PRO A 570 7.93 38.90 -49.36
CA PRO A 570 7.91 39.43 -47.98
C PRO A 570 8.58 40.81 -47.88
N GLY A 571 8.43 41.48 -46.76
CA GLY A 571 9.13 42.72 -46.50
C GLY A 571 9.08 43.15 -45.03
N GLU A 572 10.24 43.28 -44.51
CA GLU A 572 10.75 43.85 -43.26
C GLU A 572 9.97 44.98 -42.57
N GLY A 573 10.06 44.98 -41.22
CA GLY A 573 10.41 46.25 -40.53
C GLY A 573 9.49 46.71 -39.41
N ALA A 574 10.07 46.71 -38.22
CA ALA A 574 10.04 47.77 -37.21
C ALA A 574 8.94 47.83 -36.13
N SER A 575 9.45 47.65 -34.89
CA SER A 575 9.31 48.46 -33.68
C SER A 575 7.98 48.44 -32.90
N ALA A 576 8.16 48.06 -31.63
CA ALA A 576 7.32 48.30 -30.48
C ALA A 576 7.11 49.82 -30.20
N PRO A 577 6.10 50.23 -29.42
CA PRO A 577 6.36 50.39 -27.99
C PRO A 577 5.20 50.03 -27.01
N ASP A 578 5.62 49.71 -25.84
CA ASP A 578 5.16 49.90 -24.47
C ASP A 578 3.74 50.46 -24.16
N GLY A 579 3.16 49.88 -23.14
CA GLY A 579 2.04 50.53 -22.41
C GLY A 579 1.17 49.63 -21.54
N SER A 580 1.65 49.28 -20.34
CA SER A 580 0.95 49.13 -19.04
C SER A 580 -0.56 48.78 -18.99
N ALA A 581 -0.85 47.69 -18.34
CA ALA A 581 -1.89 47.19 -17.41
C ALA A 581 -3.12 48.05 -17.06
N PRO A 582 -4.23 47.52 -16.43
CA PRO A 582 -4.28 46.44 -15.44
C PRO A 582 -5.41 45.39 -15.64
N ALA A 583 -5.27 44.33 -14.85
CA ALA A 583 -6.16 43.21 -14.67
C ALA A 583 -7.56 43.55 -14.15
N ALA A 584 -8.57 42.86 -14.66
CA ALA A 584 -9.81 42.61 -13.96
C ALA A 584 -10.17 41.14 -14.10
N GLN A 585 -10.17 40.44 -12.99
CA GLN A 585 -10.65 39.07 -12.82
C GLN A 585 -12.18 39.06 -13.07
N GLN A 586 -12.62 38.17 -13.93
CA GLN A 586 -13.98 37.64 -13.90
C GLN A 586 -13.90 36.12 -13.87
N GLU A 587 -14.32 35.58 -12.72
CA GLU A 587 -14.62 34.18 -12.53
C GLU A 587 -15.70 33.73 -13.54
N GLY A 588 -15.33 32.90 -14.48
CA GLY A 588 -16.26 32.17 -15.34
C GLY A 588 -16.55 30.82 -14.70
N ALA A 589 -17.80 30.58 -14.32
CA ALA A 589 -18.28 29.31 -13.85
C ALA A 589 -17.95 28.21 -14.88
N ALA A 590 -17.29 27.15 -14.42
CA ALA A 590 -16.99 25.98 -15.21
C ALA A 590 -18.29 25.31 -15.68
N ALA A 591 -18.35 24.93 -16.94
CA ALA A 591 -19.45 24.13 -17.47
C ALA A 591 -19.50 22.77 -16.75
N PRO A 592 -20.70 22.25 -16.40
CA PRO A 592 -20.81 20.96 -15.74
C PRO A 592 -20.26 19.84 -16.62
N ASP A 593 -19.52 18.93 -15.99
CA ASP A 593 -18.94 17.75 -16.61
C ASP A 593 -20.06 16.91 -17.25
N PRO A 594 -19.97 16.58 -18.56
CA PRO A 594 -20.97 15.75 -19.25
C PRO A 594 -21.21 14.39 -18.57
N MET A 595 -20.20 13.84 -17.88
CA MET A 595 -20.33 12.59 -17.13
C MET A 595 -21.15 12.75 -15.85
N GLN A 596 -21.14 13.91 -15.20
CA GLN A 596 -22.01 14.18 -14.06
C GLN A 596 -23.48 14.30 -14.47
N ALA A 597 -23.76 14.89 -15.62
CA ALA A 597 -25.13 14.98 -16.13
C ALA A 597 -25.71 13.58 -16.47
N VAL A 598 -24.88 12.65 -16.97
CA VAL A 598 -25.29 11.26 -17.21
C VAL A 598 -25.54 10.51 -15.90
N GLN A 599 -24.70 10.71 -14.88
CA GLN A 599 -24.88 10.08 -13.57
C GLN A 599 -26.12 10.58 -12.84
N ASP A 600 -26.44 11.85 -12.95
CA ASP A 600 -27.63 12.44 -12.34
C ASP A 600 -28.93 12.03 -13.06
N ALA A 601 -28.88 11.82 -14.38
CA ALA A 601 -29.97 11.25 -15.15
C ALA A 601 -30.25 9.78 -14.75
N LEU A 602 -29.19 8.98 -14.57
CA LEU A 602 -29.32 7.58 -14.10
C LEU A 602 -29.83 7.45 -12.67
N LYS A 603 -29.55 8.44 -11.81
CA LYS A 603 -30.10 8.48 -10.44
C LYS A 603 -31.58 8.86 -10.37
N GLN A 604 -32.09 9.60 -11.37
CA GLN A 604 -33.51 9.99 -11.42
C GLN A 604 -34.42 8.88 -11.95
N GLU A 605 -33.90 7.91 -12.71
CA GLU A 605 -34.66 6.78 -13.23
C GLU A 605 -34.83 5.63 -12.23
N ASN A 606 -34.04 5.62 -11.14
CA ASN A 606 -34.15 4.64 -10.05
C ASN A 606 -34.99 5.14 -8.85
N LYS A 607 -35.71 6.21 -9.01
CA LYS A 607 -36.80 6.65 -8.13
C LYS A 607 -38.14 6.39 -8.80
#